data_710c339b250eee1aebb16b72b4d41be9
#
_entry.id   710c339b250eee1aebb16b72b4d41be9
#
_cell.length_a   1.000
_cell.length_b   1.000
_cell.length_c   1.000
_cell.angle_alpha   90.00
_cell.angle_beta   90.00
_cell.angle_gamma   90.00
#
_symmetry.space_group_name_H-M   'P 1'
#
loop_
_entity.id
_entity.type
_entity.pdbx_description
1 polymer ?
#
loop_
_entity_poly.entity_id
_entity_poly.type
_entity_poly.pdbx_seq_one_letter_code
_entity_poly.pdbx_strand_id
1 'polypeptide(L)'
;FALFQSDRSSRDSDSEVQSPMKAAVAAAIAEVQDDIARIQTKVREKAEEIAKNTHRALTTIDPNLASELTPEFSPPTAAKWQGLFSLGLSTDDGIPLNKRGSGVRRLVLVSFFKAEAERRLKTSTKRSIIYAIEEPETAQHPSNQRILIDSFKVLSEDPGCQVILTTHSPGFASALPQQSIRYISRHSDTKKPQVESGVDVFGKVAEALGVTPDSRVQVLVCVEGPTDVLALKALSKALHEVDSNLPNLSSDERLAFVVLGGGTLEHWANHHYLRGLGKQEVHIYDGDVPAYALSAQQVNDRGDGSWAVVTTKHEIESYLHKDAIALAFGFEIEVTDHPMAGKAVPKVFGEAFVAHAGVGSPLKDSNAKRKLAQHAFPCMTAAMLEERDPDGEVRGWMRRLGEMLA
;
A
#
# COMPACT_ATOMS: atom_id res chain seq x y z
N PHE A 1 -6.56 1.13 24.84
CA PHE A 1 -7.23 1.43 23.58
C PHE A 1 -6.48 2.54 22.88
N ALA A 2 -5.98 2.28 21.67
CA ALA A 2 -5.37 3.28 20.81
C ALA A 2 -6.11 3.24 19.46
N LEU A 3 -6.76 4.35 19.09
CA LEU A 3 -7.47 4.52 17.81
C LEU A 3 -6.60 5.36 16.87
N PHE A 4 -6.41 4.88 15.67
CA PHE A 4 -5.68 5.53 14.58
C PHE A 4 -6.65 5.96 13.49
N GLN A 5 -6.66 7.23 13.12
CA GLN A 5 -7.50 7.79 12.05
C GLN A 5 -6.64 8.26 10.88
N SER A 6 -7.03 7.91 9.65
CA SER A 6 -6.27 8.19 8.43
C SER A 6 -6.41 9.60 7.88
N ASP A 7 -7.51 10.28 8.21
CA ASP A 7 -7.98 11.47 7.46
C ASP A 7 -7.85 12.80 8.24
N ARG A 8 -6.91 12.88 9.19
CA ARG A 8 -6.62 14.15 9.87
C ARG A 8 -5.56 14.97 9.17
N SER A 9 -5.73 16.29 9.21
CA SER A 9 -4.78 17.26 8.65
C SER A 9 -3.35 17.04 9.19
N SER A 10 -2.33 17.46 8.45
CA SER A 10 -0.92 17.26 8.80
C SER A 10 -0.51 17.78 10.20
N ARG A 11 -1.29 18.68 10.80
CA ARG A 11 -1.10 19.17 12.18
C ARG A 11 -1.49 18.13 13.24
N ASP A 12 -2.56 17.37 12.98
CA ASP A 12 -3.03 16.33 13.91
C ASP A 12 -2.17 15.05 13.83
N SER A 13 -1.61 14.74 12.66
CA SER A 13 -0.68 13.60 12.53
C SER A 13 0.62 13.79 13.31
N ASP A 14 1.06 15.03 13.53
CA ASP A 14 2.22 15.32 14.38
C ASP A 14 1.93 14.98 15.84
N SER A 15 0.70 15.16 16.31
CA SER A 15 0.31 14.80 17.69
C SER A 15 0.20 13.29 17.87
N GLU A 16 -0.17 12.53 16.83
CA GLU A 16 -0.27 11.06 16.90
C GLU A 16 1.09 10.38 17.00
N VAL A 17 2.09 10.84 16.26
CA VAL A 17 3.47 10.36 16.39
C VAL A 17 4.10 10.79 17.69
N GLN A 18 3.76 12.00 18.19
CA GLN A 18 4.28 12.49 19.46
C GLN A 18 3.60 11.86 20.69
N SER A 19 2.36 11.40 20.58
CA SER A 19 1.63 10.79 21.71
C SER A 19 2.37 9.60 22.33
N PRO A 20 2.91 8.66 21.53
CA PRO A 20 3.72 7.56 22.04
C PRO A 20 5.03 8.02 22.69
N MET A 21 5.70 9.01 22.11
CA MET A 21 6.93 9.58 22.68
C MET A 21 6.65 10.31 23.99
N LYS A 22 5.53 11.02 24.08
CA LYS A 22 5.05 11.63 25.33
C LYS A 22 4.73 10.57 26.40
N ALA A 23 4.13 9.43 26.01
CA ALA A 23 3.87 8.33 26.91
C ALA A 23 5.18 7.71 27.45
N ALA A 24 6.19 7.57 26.61
CA ALA A 24 7.51 7.10 27.03
C ALA A 24 8.18 8.07 28.01
N VAL A 25 8.12 9.38 27.72
CA VAL A 25 8.59 10.43 28.65
C VAL A 25 7.83 10.40 29.96
N ALA A 26 6.51 10.24 29.93
CA ALA A 26 5.69 10.14 31.14
C ALA A 26 6.03 8.91 31.99
N ALA A 27 6.29 7.77 31.33
CA ALA A 27 6.73 6.54 32.02
C ALA A 27 8.10 6.73 32.69
N ALA A 28 9.07 7.31 31.97
CA ALA A 28 10.38 7.59 32.50
C ALA A 28 10.34 8.57 33.71
N ILE A 29 9.49 9.61 33.64
CA ILE A 29 9.28 10.54 34.74
C ILE A 29 8.64 9.83 35.96
N ALA A 30 7.74 8.88 35.74
CA ALA A 30 7.14 8.09 36.82
C ALA A 30 8.17 7.24 37.58
N GLU A 31 9.22 6.76 36.89
CA GLU A 31 10.29 5.97 37.52
C GLU A 31 11.22 6.83 38.39
N VAL A 32 11.33 8.14 38.13
CA VAL A 32 12.20 9.07 38.86
C VAL A 32 11.39 10.03 39.73
N GLN A 33 10.17 9.67 40.09
CA GLN A 33 9.24 10.54 40.82
C GLN A 33 9.77 10.95 42.24
N ASP A 34 10.49 10.07 42.90
CA ASP A 34 11.11 10.34 44.21
C ASP A 34 12.21 11.40 44.10
N ASP A 35 13.00 11.37 43.00
CA ASP A 35 14.03 12.38 42.74
C ASP A 35 13.40 13.75 42.47
N ILE A 36 12.30 13.76 41.70
CA ILE A 36 11.54 14.98 41.43
C ILE A 36 10.98 15.57 42.71
N ALA A 37 10.38 14.73 43.57
CA ALA A 37 9.87 15.18 44.87
C ALA A 37 10.99 15.77 45.76
N ARG A 38 12.16 15.16 45.76
CA ARG A 38 13.34 15.65 46.47
C ARG A 38 13.83 17.01 45.95
N ILE A 39 13.84 17.17 44.61
CA ILE A 39 14.18 18.44 43.94
C ILE A 39 13.14 19.50 44.32
N GLN A 40 11.85 19.20 44.25
CA GLN A 40 10.77 20.12 44.61
C GLN A 40 10.88 20.59 46.07
N THR A 41 11.21 19.69 46.99
CA THR A 41 11.40 20.02 48.41
C THR A 41 12.56 20.98 48.59
N LYS A 42 13.73 20.73 47.95
CA LYS A 42 14.89 21.62 48.04
C LYS A 42 14.61 22.99 47.45
N VAL A 43 13.91 23.04 46.30
CA VAL A 43 13.56 24.32 45.65
C VAL A 43 12.57 25.09 46.54
N ARG A 44 11.58 24.41 47.15
CA ARG A 44 10.64 25.01 48.10
C ARG A 44 11.38 25.64 49.26
N GLU A 45 12.24 24.88 49.95
CA GLU A 45 12.98 25.35 51.11
C GLU A 45 13.80 26.64 50.79
N LYS A 46 14.48 26.64 49.64
CA LYS A 46 15.26 27.80 49.20
C LYS A 46 14.38 28.98 48.79
N ALA A 47 13.32 28.77 48.10
CA ALA A 47 12.38 29.82 47.71
C ALA A 47 11.70 30.44 48.90
N GLU A 48 11.26 29.61 49.89
CA GLU A 48 10.69 30.10 51.14
C GLU A 48 11.69 30.89 51.99
N GLU A 49 12.95 30.47 52.05
CA GLU A 49 14.02 31.20 52.73
C GLU A 49 14.21 32.59 52.11
N ILE A 50 14.30 32.67 50.77
CA ILE A 50 14.41 33.94 50.05
C ILE A 50 13.18 34.82 50.28
N ALA A 51 12.00 34.25 50.18
CA ALA A 51 10.73 34.96 50.37
C ALA A 51 10.59 35.51 51.80
N LYS A 52 10.98 34.72 52.85
CA LYS A 52 11.03 35.18 54.23
C LYS A 52 12.00 36.33 54.44
N ASN A 53 13.17 36.25 53.83
CA ASN A 53 14.17 37.35 53.92
C ASN A 53 13.67 38.61 53.22
N THR A 54 13.05 38.48 52.02
CA THR A 54 12.43 39.58 51.31
C THR A 54 11.25 40.19 52.10
N HIS A 55 10.41 39.38 52.70
CA HIS A 55 9.29 39.84 53.54
C HIS A 55 9.83 40.59 54.79
N ARG A 56 10.90 40.09 55.40
CA ARG A 56 11.53 40.75 56.56
C ARG A 56 12.12 42.13 56.14
N ALA A 57 12.74 42.20 54.98
CA ALA A 57 13.26 43.48 54.46
C ALA A 57 12.10 44.46 54.17
N LEU A 58 11.00 43.97 53.60
CA LEU A 58 9.80 44.76 53.32
C LEU A 58 9.17 45.28 54.63
N THR A 59 9.12 44.47 55.69
CA THR A 59 8.61 44.87 56.99
C THR A 59 9.42 46.06 57.58
N THR A 60 10.69 46.16 57.27
CA THR A 60 11.55 47.28 57.68
C THR A 60 11.24 48.56 56.88
N ILE A 61 10.81 48.44 55.63
CA ILE A 61 10.53 49.54 54.69
C ILE A 61 9.06 50.05 54.89
N ASP A 62 8.09 49.13 54.84
CA ASP A 62 6.68 49.40 54.96
C ASP A 62 6.00 48.25 55.72
N PRO A 63 5.78 48.37 57.07
CA PRO A 63 5.12 47.34 57.88
C PRO A 63 3.67 47.04 57.46
N ASN A 64 2.93 48.06 56.99
CA ASN A 64 1.53 47.85 56.62
C ASN A 64 1.43 47.01 55.38
N LEU A 65 2.17 47.33 54.33
CA LEU A 65 2.22 46.54 53.09
C LEU A 65 2.74 45.13 53.36
N ALA A 66 3.74 44.94 54.23
CA ALA A 66 4.26 43.62 54.56
C ALA A 66 3.18 42.75 55.24
N SER A 67 2.29 43.32 56.05
CA SER A 67 1.23 42.58 56.74
C SER A 67 0.16 42.03 55.80
N GLU A 68 0.03 42.63 54.61
CA GLU A 68 -0.97 42.22 53.59
C GLU A 68 -0.42 41.14 52.64
N LEU A 69 0.89 40.90 52.63
CA LEU A 69 1.57 40.01 51.69
C LEU A 69 2.00 38.69 52.39
N THR A 70 1.56 37.56 51.83
CA THR A 70 2.00 36.22 52.26
C THR A 70 2.71 35.54 51.11
N PRO A 71 3.97 35.09 51.29
CA PRO A 71 4.67 34.33 50.29
C PRO A 71 4.00 32.96 50.01
N GLU A 72 3.73 32.64 48.77
CA GLU A 72 3.11 31.39 48.37
C GLU A 72 4.03 30.64 47.39
N PHE A 73 4.25 29.35 47.59
CA PHE A 73 5.00 28.50 46.70
C PHE A 73 4.09 27.49 46.03
N SER A 74 4.04 27.55 44.68
CA SER A 74 3.27 26.60 43.87
C SER A 74 4.20 25.66 43.11
N PRO A 75 4.29 24.38 43.44
CA PRO A 75 5.11 23.42 42.71
C PRO A 75 4.54 23.17 41.34
N PRO A 76 5.40 22.87 40.32
CA PRO A 76 4.94 22.51 38.98
C PRO A 76 4.14 21.19 39.01
N THR A 77 3.07 21.15 38.23
CA THR A 77 2.25 19.94 38.06
C THR A 77 3.00 18.86 37.27
N ALA A 78 2.57 17.61 37.36
CA ALA A 78 3.13 16.49 36.60
C ALA A 78 3.14 16.79 35.10
N ALA A 79 2.10 17.43 34.55
CA ALA A 79 2.03 17.82 33.14
C ALA A 79 3.09 18.86 32.76
N LYS A 80 3.43 19.77 33.65
CA LYS A 80 4.53 20.74 33.42
C LYS A 80 5.90 20.04 33.40
N TRP A 81 6.12 19.06 34.27
CA TRP A 81 7.33 18.24 34.24
C TRP A 81 7.46 17.48 32.92
N GLN A 82 6.40 16.83 32.46
CA GLN A 82 6.38 16.13 31.16
C GLN A 82 6.69 17.07 29.98
N GLY A 83 6.20 18.30 30.04
CA GLY A 83 6.44 19.30 29.01
C GLY A 83 7.87 19.85 28.93
N LEU A 84 8.72 19.62 29.95
CA LEU A 84 10.13 20.02 29.96
C LEU A 84 11.01 19.08 29.12
N PHE A 85 10.53 17.87 28.84
CA PHE A 85 11.28 16.86 28.11
C PHE A 85 10.59 16.56 26.79
N SER A 86 11.37 16.50 25.73
CA SER A 86 10.89 16.09 24.40
C SER A 86 11.76 14.95 23.88
N LEU A 87 11.11 13.88 23.45
CA LEU A 87 11.77 12.79 22.72
C LEU A 87 11.41 12.94 21.26
N GLY A 88 12.42 13.03 20.41
CA GLY A 88 12.25 13.13 18.97
C GLY A 88 13.07 12.06 18.25
N LEU A 89 12.65 11.69 17.06
CA LEU A 89 13.43 10.87 16.14
C LEU A 89 13.88 11.75 14.97
N SER A 90 15.17 11.75 14.71
CA SER A 90 15.77 12.35 13.51
C SER A 90 16.43 11.27 12.65
N THR A 91 16.51 11.52 11.36
CA THR A 91 17.22 10.66 10.41
C THR A 91 18.66 11.12 10.25
N ASP A 92 19.47 10.35 9.51
CA ASP A 92 20.90 10.60 9.27
C ASP A 92 21.20 12.02 8.74
N ASP A 93 20.23 12.60 7.99
CA ASP A 93 20.34 13.98 7.48
C ASP A 93 19.86 15.06 8.50
N GLY A 94 19.57 14.68 9.74
CA GLY A 94 19.03 15.59 10.75
C GLY A 94 17.60 16.05 10.49
N ILE A 95 16.91 15.44 9.53
CA ILE A 95 15.52 15.79 9.19
C ILE A 95 14.59 15.17 10.23
N PRO A 96 13.78 15.97 10.96
CA PRO A 96 12.83 15.46 11.93
C PRO A 96 11.81 14.50 11.28
N LEU A 97 11.37 13.48 12.02
CA LEU A 97 10.42 12.47 11.53
C LEU A 97 9.12 13.09 11.00
N ASN A 98 8.64 14.17 11.61
CA ASN A 98 7.43 14.88 11.19
C ASN A 98 7.54 15.56 9.81
N LYS A 99 8.76 15.72 9.28
CA LYS A 99 9.02 16.22 7.92
C LYS A 99 9.21 15.10 6.89
N ARG A 100 9.17 13.83 7.31
CA ARG A 100 9.25 12.69 6.41
C ARG A 100 7.86 12.33 5.85
N GLY A 101 7.83 11.59 4.74
CA GLY A 101 6.61 11.10 4.12
C GLY A 101 5.75 10.25 5.07
N SER A 102 4.44 10.24 4.84
CA SER A 102 3.46 9.51 5.67
C SER A 102 3.82 8.03 5.86
N GLY A 103 4.42 7.38 4.83
CA GLY A 103 4.85 5.99 4.90
C GLY A 103 5.86 5.71 6.00
N VAL A 104 6.92 6.50 6.06
CA VAL A 104 7.97 6.35 7.08
C VAL A 104 7.39 6.58 8.47
N ARG A 105 6.56 7.60 8.63
CA ARG A 105 5.91 7.92 9.92
C ARG A 105 5.05 6.77 10.42
N ARG A 106 4.27 6.13 9.55
CA ARG A 106 3.42 4.97 9.92
C ARG A 106 4.24 3.74 10.30
N LEU A 107 5.32 3.45 9.57
CA LEU A 107 6.23 2.35 9.94
C LEU A 107 6.86 2.55 11.31
N VAL A 108 7.34 3.75 11.61
CA VAL A 108 7.89 4.10 12.93
C VAL A 108 6.84 3.94 14.02
N LEU A 109 5.61 4.33 13.74
CA LEU A 109 4.50 4.20 14.68
C LEU A 109 4.13 2.74 14.99
N VAL A 110 4.05 1.88 13.97
CA VAL A 110 3.82 0.44 14.16
C VAL A 110 4.96 -0.19 14.96
N SER A 111 6.21 0.20 14.66
CA SER A 111 7.38 -0.24 15.43
C SER A 111 7.32 0.18 16.89
N PHE A 112 6.83 1.40 17.14
CA PHE A 112 6.61 1.89 18.50
C PHE A 112 5.53 1.08 19.23
N PHE A 113 4.40 0.79 18.59
CA PHE A 113 3.35 -0.04 19.18
C PHE A 113 3.85 -1.43 19.53
N LYS A 114 4.66 -2.03 18.65
CA LYS A 114 5.29 -3.32 18.92
C LYS A 114 6.19 -3.25 20.17
N ALA A 115 7.08 -2.27 20.24
CA ALA A 115 7.97 -2.08 21.38
C ALA A 115 7.19 -1.82 22.70
N GLU A 116 6.12 -1.04 22.64
CA GLU A 116 5.25 -0.76 23.80
C GLU A 116 4.46 -2.01 24.23
N ALA A 117 3.99 -2.83 23.29
CA ALA A 117 3.35 -4.11 23.58
C ALA A 117 4.33 -5.04 24.31
N GLU A 118 5.53 -5.20 23.80
CA GLU A 118 6.58 -6.02 24.42
C GLU A 118 6.93 -5.51 25.82
N ARG A 119 7.03 -4.21 26.02
CA ARG A 119 7.30 -3.61 27.32
C ARG A 119 6.17 -3.91 28.34
N ARG A 120 4.92 -3.74 27.91
CA ARG A 120 3.74 -3.99 28.79
C ARG A 120 3.57 -5.46 29.13
N LEU A 121 3.84 -6.35 28.19
CA LEU A 121 3.81 -7.80 28.43
C LEU A 121 4.86 -8.23 29.47
N LYS A 122 6.02 -7.58 29.49
CA LYS A 122 7.07 -7.83 30.50
C LYS A 122 6.72 -7.31 31.92
N THR A 123 5.92 -6.26 32.00
CA THR A 123 5.63 -5.57 33.27
C THR A 123 4.30 -5.94 33.91
N SER A 124 3.38 -6.62 33.20
CA SER A 124 2.03 -6.90 33.69
C SER A 124 1.51 -8.26 33.21
N THR A 125 1.12 -9.11 34.15
CA THR A 125 0.70 -10.51 33.93
C THR A 125 -0.70 -10.70 33.34
N LYS A 126 -1.50 -9.65 33.09
CA LYS A 126 -2.93 -9.82 32.69
C LYS A 126 -3.54 -8.66 31.89
N ARG A 127 -2.84 -8.02 30.95
CA ARG A 127 -3.46 -6.98 30.12
C ARG A 127 -3.42 -7.35 28.64
N SER A 128 -4.60 -7.43 28.02
CA SER A 128 -4.72 -7.51 26.57
C SER A 128 -4.70 -6.11 25.97
N ILE A 129 -4.08 -5.98 24.80
CA ILE A 129 -3.98 -4.73 24.04
C ILE A 129 -4.73 -4.91 22.74
N ILE A 130 -5.60 -3.96 22.41
CA ILE A 130 -6.28 -3.89 21.12
C ILE A 130 -5.77 -2.66 20.39
N TYR A 131 -5.19 -2.89 19.21
CA TYR A 131 -4.79 -1.85 18.27
C TYR A 131 -5.88 -1.69 17.21
N ALA A 132 -6.54 -0.54 17.18
CA ALA A 132 -7.53 -0.21 16.16
C ALA A 132 -6.90 0.82 15.20
N ILE A 133 -6.81 0.47 13.92
CA ILE A 133 -6.09 1.24 12.90
C ILE A 133 -7.01 1.43 11.71
N GLU A 134 -7.23 2.69 11.34
CA GLU A 134 -8.07 3.06 10.20
C GLU A 134 -7.19 3.27 8.96
N GLU A 135 -7.54 2.56 7.87
CA GLU A 135 -6.94 2.68 6.54
C GLU A 135 -5.40 2.83 6.55
N PRO A 136 -4.64 1.86 7.11
CA PRO A 136 -3.19 2.00 7.25
C PRO A 136 -2.47 2.14 5.91
N GLU A 137 -3.08 1.73 4.81
CA GLU A 137 -2.55 1.81 3.45
C GLU A 137 -2.66 3.19 2.81
N THR A 138 -3.49 4.08 3.35
CA THR A 138 -3.74 5.41 2.74
C THR A 138 -2.44 6.20 2.57
N ALA A 139 -2.22 6.74 1.37
CA ALA A 139 -1.02 7.48 0.97
C ALA A 139 0.30 6.69 1.12
N GLN A 140 0.25 5.34 1.06
CA GLN A 140 1.41 4.47 1.08
C GLN A 140 1.76 3.98 -0.33
N HIS A 141 3.08 3.91 -0.61
CA HIS A 141 3.56 3.17 -1.77
C HIS A 141 3.28 1.66 -1.58
N PRO A 142 2.92 0.90 -2.64
CA PRO A 142 2.61 -0.52 -2.54
C PRO A 142 3.64 -1.38 -1.79
N SER A 143 4.94 -1.08 -1.96
CA SER A 143 6.01 -1.76 -1.20
C SER A 143 5.90 -1.57 0.31
N ASN A 144 5.49 -0.38 0.76
CA ASN A 144 5.31 -0.09 2.19
C ASN A 144 4.03 -0.73 2.75
N GLN A 145 3.00 -0.90 1.92
CA GLN A 145 1.77 -1.60 2.32
C GLN A 145 2.08 -3.04 2.74
N ARG A 146 2.94 -3.74 1.98
CA ARG A 146 3.37 -5.11 2.31
C ARG A 146 4.09 -5.18 3.67
N ILE A 147 5.04 -4.27 3.89
CA ILE A 147 5.77 -4.19 5.17
C ILE A 147 4.80 -3.93 6.34
N LEU A 148 3.79 -3.08 6.14
CA LEU A 148 2.76 -2.82 7.16
C LEU A 148 1.92 -4.06 7.46
N ILE A 149 1.46 -4.78 6.43
CA ILE A 149 0.68 -6.01 6.58
C ILE A 149 1.47 -7.05 7.39
N ASP A 150 2.73 -7.29 7.02
CA ASP A 150 3.58 -8.27 7.71
C ASP A 150 3.83 -7.84 9.16
N SER A 151 4.03 -6.55 9.40
CA SER A 151 4.19 -6.01 10.76
C SER A 151 2.93 -6.19 11.61
N PHE A 152 1.73 -6.01 11.05
CA PHE A 152 0.47 -6.23 11.75
C PHE A 152 0.20 -7.72 12.02
N LYS A 153 0.57 -8.60 11.10
CA LYS A 153 0.50 -10.06 11.33
C LYS A 153 1.37 -10.45 12.51
N VAL A 154 2.64 -10.06 12.51
CA VAL A 154 3.57 -10.33 13.62
C VAL A 154 3.03 -9.77 14.94
N LEU A 155 2.51 -8.54 14.93
CA LEU A 155 1.93 -7.92 16.13
C LEU A 155 0.70 -8.68 16.64
N SER A 156 -0.11 -9.27 15.75
CA SER A 156 -1.30 -10.05 16.13
C SER A 156 -0.99 -11.43 16.67
N GLU A 157 0.23 -11.94 16.45
CA GLU A 157 0.72 -13.21 16.99
C GLU A 157 1.23 -13.09 18.43
N ASP A 158 1.52 -11.86 18.89
CA ASP A 158 1.97 -11.63 20.27
C ASP A 158 0.85 -11.97 21.26
N PRO A 159 1.11 -12.79 22.29
CA PRO A 159 0.12 -13.16 23.30
C PRO A 159 -0.49 -11.93 23.96
N GLY A 160 -1.81 -11.82 23.93
CA GLY A 160 -2.54 -10.69 24.51
C GLY A 160 -2.63 -9.44 23.62
N CYS A 161 -2.17 -9.51 22.37
CA CYS A 161 -2.36 -8.47 21.37
C CYS A 161 -3.46 -8.85 20.37
N GLN A 162 -4.31 -7.89 20.04
CA GLN A 162 -5.29 -7.99 18.96
C GLN A 162 -5.15 -6.77 18.03
N VAL A 163 -5.12 -6.99 16.73
CA VAL A 163 -5.11 -5.94 15.72
C VAL A 163 -6.45 -5.92 15.01
N ILE A 164 -7.11 -4.76 14.98
CA ILE A 164 -8.32 -4.49 14.21
C ILE A 164 -7.96 -3.35 13.27
N LEU A 165 -8.16 -3.57 11.96
CA LEU A 165 -7.91 -2.54 10.96
C LEU A 165 -9.10 -2.42 10.00
N THR A 166 -9.29 -1.23 9.44
CA THR A 166 -10.21 -0.99 8.34
C THR A 166 -9.41 -0.77 7.07
N THR A 167 -9.98 -1.16 5.93
CA THR A 167 -9.36 -0.93 4.62
C THR A 167 -10.42 -0.80 3.53
N HIS A 168 -10.14 0.05 2.56
CA HIS A 168 -10.84 0.14 1.28
C HIS A 168 -9.98 -0.37 0.11
N SER A 169 -8.78 -0.89 0.39
CA SER A 169 -7.86 -1.42 -0.61
C SER A 169 -8.07 -2.91 -0.83
N PRO A 170 -8.45 -3.34 -2.06
CA PRO A 170 -8.54 -4.77 -2.40
C PRO A 170 -7.21 -5.50 -2.19
N GLY A 171 -6.09 -4.88 -2.61
CA GLY A 171 -4.76 -5.45 -2.46
C GLY A 171 -4.34 -5.62 -1.01
N PHE A 172 -4.75 -4.69 -0.13
CA PHE A 172 -4.48 -4.80 1.30
C PHE A 172 -5.32 -5.89 1.95
N ALA A 173 -6.62 -5.96 1.64
CA ALA A 173 -7.53 -6.97 2.15
C ALA A 173 -7.13 -8.39 1.72
N SER A 174 -6.69 -8.55 0.46
CA SER A 174 -6.28 -9.86 -0.09
C SER A 174 -5.03 -10.44 0.57
N ALA A 175 -4.17 -9.61 1.12
CA ALA A 175 -2.96 -10.05 1.81
C ALA A 175 -3.19 -10.46 3.28
N LEU A 176 -4.42 -10.33 3.79
CA LEU A 176 -4.78 -10.72 5.16
C LEU A 176 -5.40 -12.13 5.20
N PRO A 177 -5.32 -12.85 6.33
CA PRO A 177 -5.97 -14.15 6.48
C PRO A 177 -7.48 -14.05 6.25
N GLN A 178 -8.04 -14.92 5.42
CA GLN A 178 -9.46 -14.89 5.06
C GLN A 178 -10.39 -14.92 6.27
N GLN A 179 -10.08 -15.78 7.26
CA GLN A 179 -10.87 -15.90 8.48
C GLN A 179 -10.87 -14.64 9.34
N SER A 180 -9.93 -13.71 9.12
CA SER A 180 -9.87 -12.43 9.83
C SER A 180 -10.74 -11.34 9.23
N ILE A 181 -11.23 -11.52 8.01
CA ILE A 181 -12.01 -10.50 7.30
C ILE A 181 -13.43 -10.42 7.86
N ARG A 182 -13.88 -9.18 8.08
CA ARG A 182 -15.23 -8.84 8.51
C ARG A 182 -15.78 -7.77 7.58
N TYR A 183 -16.91 -8.06 6.96
CA TYR A 183 -17.63 -7.09 6.14
C TYR A 183 -18.65 -6.37 7.00
N ILE A 184 -18.56 -5.05 7.02
CA ILE A 184 -19.48 -4.20 7.79
C ILE A 184 -20.40 -3.48 6.81
N SER A 185 -21.67 -3.75 6.93
CA SER A 185 -22.73 -3.13 6.13
C SER A 185 -23.80 -2.51 7.01
N ARG A 186 -24.77 -1.84 6.42
CA ARG A 186 -25.97 -1.40 7.10
C ARG A 186 -27.16 -2.24 6.64
N HIS A 187 -27.91 -2.78 7.58
CA HIS A 187 -29.15 -3.49 7.27
C HIS A 187 -30.10 -2.56 6.49
N SER A 188 -30.71 -3.06 5.40
CA SER A 188 -31.54 -2.26 4.49
C SER A 188 -32.65 -1.48 5.21
N ASP A 189 -33.37 -2.15 6.11
CA ASP A 189 -34.58 -1.63 6.73
C ASP A 189 -34.29 -0.91 8.05
N THR A 190 -33.46 -1.51 8.91
CA THR A 190 -33.20 -0.98 10.25
C THR A 190 -32.08 0.03 10.29
N LYS A 191 -31.29 0.16 9.21
CA LYS A 191 -30.06 0.99 9.12
C LYS A 191 -29.00 0.71 10.21
N LYS A 192 -29.19 -0.38 10.98
CA LYS A 192 -28.23 -0.79 12.01
C LYS A 192 -26.98 -1.40 11.38
N PRO A 193 -25.80 -1.23 11.99
CA PRO A 193 -24.60 -1.88 11.53
C PRO A 193 -24.76 -3.43 11.62
N GLN A 194 -24.33 -4.11 10.58
CA GLN A 194 -24.30 -5.56 10.49
C GLN A 194 -22.87 -5.98 10.18
N VAL A 195 -22.38 -7.02 10.88
CA VAL A 195 -21.06 -7.59 10.67
C VAL A 195 -21.22 -8.99 10.12
N GLU A 196 -20.63 -9.24 8.97
CA GLU A 196 -20.65 -10.53 8.31
C GLU A 196 -19.24 -11.10 8.22
N SER A 197 -19.12 -12.42 8.28
CA SER A 197 -17.85 -13.15 8.20
C SER A 197 -18.05 -14.49 7.49
N GLY A 198 -16.97 -15.08 6.98
CA GLY A 198 -17.02 -16.36 6.30
C GLY A 198 -16.76 -16.25 4.80
N VAL A 199 -16.82 -17.39 4.10
CA VAL A 199 -16.45 -17.47 2.67
C VAL A 199 -17.41 -16.67 1.78
N ASP A 200 -18.70 -16.62 2.14
CA ASP A 200 -19.74 -15.94 1.36
C ASP A 200 -19.61 -14.40 1.37
N VAL A 201 -18.77 -13.88 2.24
CA VAL A 201 -18.55 -12.41 2.37
C VAL A 201 -17.66 -11.87 1.27
N PHE A 202 -16.84 -12.72 0.63
CA PHE A 202 -15.88 -12.24 -0.37
C PHE A 202 -16.55 -11.60 -1.60
N GLY A 203 -17.67 -12.14 -2.07
CA GLY A 203 -18.44 -11.52 -3.14
C GLY A 203 -18.87 -10.09 -2.79
N LYS A 204 -19.41 -9.91 -1.58
CA LYS A 204 -19.84 -8.59 -1.08
C LYS A 204 -18.66 -7.62 -0.85
N VAL A 205 -17.52 -8.14 -0.39
CA VAL A 205 -16.29 -7.36 -0.24
C VAL A 205 -15.78 -6.91 -1.59
N ALA A 206 -15.75 -7.81 -2.58
CA ALA A 206 -15.32 -7.49 -3.93
C ALA A 206 -16.22 -6.44 -4.58
N GLU A 207 -17.54 -6.55 -4.39
CA GLU A 207 -18.53 -5.56 -4.83
C GLU A 207 -18.30 -4.19 -4.15
N ALA A 208 -18.19 -4.17 -2.84
CA ALA A 208 -17.99 -2.94 -2.07
C ALA A 208 -16.67 -2.23 -2.40
N LEU A 209 -15.63 -2.98 -2.75
CA LEU A 209 -14.33 -2.45 -3.16
C LEU A 209 -14.27 -2.10 -4.67
N GLY A 210 -15.39 -2.21 -5.38
CA GLY A 210 -15.45 -1.93 -6.83
C GLY A 210 -14.66 -2.93 -7.68
N VAL A 211 -14.42 -4.13 -7.18
CA VAL A 211 -13.71 -5.22 -7.89
C VAL A 211 -14.72 -6.14 -8.61
N THR A 212 -16.01 -6.02 -8.29
CA THR A 212 -17.04 -6.81 -8.99
C THR A 212 -17.18 -6.30 -10.41
N PRO A 213 -16.97 -7.17 -11.37
CA PRO A 213 -17.33 -6.86 -12.76
C PRO A 213 -18.83 -6.60 -12.84
N ASP A 214 -19.23 -5.72 -13.74
CA ASP A 214 -20.60 -5.59 -14.22
C ASP A 214 -21.23 -7.00 -14.37
N SER A 215 -22.52 -7.15 -14.08
CA SER A 215 -23.24 -8.42 -14.21
C SER A 215 -23.11 -9.08 -15.59
N ARG A 216 -22.77 -8.29 -16.63
CA ARG A 216 -22.50 -8.74 -17.99
C ARG A 216 -21.15 -9.45 -18.12
N VAL A 217 -20.20 -9.20 -17.23
CA VAL A 217 -18.87 -9.81 -17.30
C VAL A 217 -18.96 -11.30 -17.05
N GLN A 218 -18.44 -12.08 -17.96
CA GLN A 218 -18.38 -13.54 -17.93
C GLN A 218 -16.97 -14.03 -17.61
N VAL A 219 -15.93 -13.34 -18.15
CA VAL A 219 -14.52 -13.72 -18.03
C VAL A 219 -13.70 -12.56 -17.49
N LEU A 220 -12.79 -12.87 -16.56
CA LEU A 220 -11.80 -11.96 -16.03
C LEU A 220 -10.45 -12.18 -16.74
N VAL A 221 -9.92 -11.14 -17.35
CA VAL A 221 -8.59 -11.18 -17.99
C VAL A 221 -7.57 -10.59 -17.01
N CYS A 222 -6.77 -11.46 -16.42
CA CYS A 222 -5.79 -11.15 -15.40
C CYS A 222 -4.42 -10.93 -16.01
N VAL A 223 -3.81 -9.77 -15.76
CA VAL A 223 -2.52 -9.34 -16.30
C VAL A 223 -1.64 -8.74 -15.23
N GLU A 224 -0.35 -8.60 -15.51
CA GLU A 224 0.60 -8.06 -14.58
C GLU A 224 0.40 -6.56 -14.33
N GLY A 225 0.29 -5.77 -15.39
CA GLY A 225 0.27 -4.32 -15.32
C GLY A 225 -0.77 -3.63 -16.20
N PRO A 226 -1.00 -2.33 -15.99
CA PRO A 226 -1.93 -1.56 -16.81
C PRO A 226 -1.44 -1.37 -18.26
N THR A 227 -0.16 -1.53 -18.52
CA THR A 227 0.44 -1.50 -19.87
C THR A 227 0.01 -2.70 -20.69
N ASP A 228 -0.08 -3.88 -20.05
CA ASP A 228 -0.50 -5.11 -20.70
C ASP A 228 -1.97 -5.05 -21.11
N VAL A 229 -2.80 -4.39 -20.31
CA VAL A 229 -4.21 -4.11 -20.67
C VAL A 229 -4.28 -3.33 -21.97
N LEU A 230 -3.47 -2.27 -22.11
CA LEU A 230 -3.46 -1.44 -23.32
C LEU A 230 -2.94 -2.21 -24.53
N ALA A 231 -1.88 -2.99 -24.35
CA ALA A 231 -1.28 -3.82 -25.38
C ALA A 231 -2.27 -4.87 -25.89
N LEU A 232 -2.88 -5.66 -24.99
CA LEU A 232 -3.85 -6.70 -25.34
C LEU A 232 -5.09 -6.12 -26.04
N LYS A 233 -5.58 -4.96 -25.58
CA LYS A 233 -6.68 -4.26 -26.23
C LYS A 233 -6.33 -3.86 -27.67
N ALA A 234 -5.14 -3.33 -27.89
CA ALA A 234 -4.71 -2.92 -29.22
C ALA A 234 -4.52 -4.13 -30.16
N LEU A 235 -3.86 -5.19 -29.69
CA LEU A 235 -3.65 -6.41 -30.44
C LEU A 235 -4.97 -7.12 -30.78
N SER A 236 -5.88 -7.22 -29.81
CA SER A 236 -7.21 -7.81 -30.06
C SER A 236 -8.03 -7.01 -31.05
N LYS A 237 -7.95 -5.69 -31.02
CA LYS A 237 -8.62 -4.82 -31.97
C LYS A 237 -8.06 -5.06 -33.39
N ALA A 238 -6.75 -5.09 -33.56
CA ALA A 238 -6.10 -5.35 -34.84
C ALA A 238 -6.49 -6.72 -35.44
N LEU A 239 -6.60 -7.75 -34.58
CA LEU A 239 -7.05 -9.07 -35.00
C LEU A 239 -8.54 -9.12 -35.36
N HIS A 240 -9.38 -8.45 -34.58
CA HIS A 240 -10.83 -8.35 -34.78
C HIS A 240 -11.19 -7.66 -36.10
N GLU A 241 -10.39 -6.66 -36.52
CA GLU A 241 -10.59 -5.95 -37.82
C GLU A 241 -10.47 -6.89 -39.04
N VAL A 242 -9.69 -7.96 -38.94
CA VAL A 242 -9.54 -8.97 -40.02
C VAL A 242 -10.35 -10.25 -39.79
N ASP A 243 -10.73 -10.53 -38.54
CA ASP A 243 -11.53 -11.70 -38.15
C ASP A 243 -12.48 -11.31 -37.03
N SER A 244 -13.72 -10.97 -37.38
CA SER A 244 -14.76 -10.52 -36.45
C SER A 244 -15.25 -11.61 -35.49
N ASN A 245 -14.86 -12.88 -35.62
CA ASN A 245 -15.15 -13.94 -34.67
C ASN A 245 -14.23 -13.87 -33.45
N LEU A 246 -13.08 -13.17 -33.56
CA LEU A 246 -12.23 -12.95 -32.42
C LEU A 246 -12.76 -11.79 -31.55
N PRO A 247 -12.70 -11.87 -30.23
CA PRO A 247 -13.21 -10.81 -29.37
C PRO A 247 -12.38 -9.54 -29.50
N ASN A 248 -13.05 -8.39 -29.46
CA ASN A 248 -12.38 -7.10 -29.29
C ASN A 248 -12.37 -6.70 -27.83
N LEU A 249 -11.24 -6.87 -27.16
CA LEU A 249 -11.08 -6.61 -25.74
C LEU A 249 -11.26 -5.13 -25.34
N SER A 250 -11.34 -4.23 -26.33
CA SER A 250 -11.60 -2.80 -26.07
C SER A 250 -13.09 -2.49 -25.87
N SER A 251 -13.98 -3.31 -26.45
CA SER A 251 -15.41 -3.01 -26.53
C SER A 251 -16.32 -4.15 -26.04
N ASP A 252 -15.77 -5.34 -25.78
CA ASP A 252 -16.57 -6.47 -25.32
C ASP A 252 -16.86 -6.36 -23.83
N GLU A 253 -18.12 -6.02 -23.50
CA GLU A 253 -18.57 -5.81 -22.12
C GLU A 253 -18.66 -7.10 -21.28
N ARG A 254 -18.50 -8.28 -21.91
CA ARG A 254 -18.45 -9.57 -21.22
C ARG A 254 -17.09 -9.87 -20.60
N LEU A 255 -16.11 -9.01 -20.84
CA LEU A 255 -14.74 -9.12 -20.34
C LEU A 255 -14.41 -7.98 -19.38
N ALA A 256 -13.72 -8.29 -18.29
CA ALA A 256 -13.14 -7.30 -17.42
C ALA A 256 -11.65 -7.60 -17.17
N PHE A 257 -10.83 -6.55 -17.15
CA PHE A 257 -9.41 -6.69 -16.85
C PHE A 257 -9.17 -6.59 -15.33
N VAL A 258 -8.32 -7.46 -14.82
CA VAL A 258 -7.81 -7.43 -13.46
C VAL A 258 -6.30 -7.29 -13.49
N VAL A 259 -5.79 -6.17 -12.98
CA VAL A 259 -4.35 -5.93 -12.88
C VAL A 259 -3.87 -6.48 -11.54
N LEU A 260 -3.04 -7.54 -11.60
CA LEU A 260 -2.61 -8.27 -10.41
C LEU A 260 -1.37 -7.65 -9.73
N GLY A 261 -0.56 -6.90 -10.50
CA GLY A 261 0.72 -6.35 -10.06
C GLY A 261 1.81 -7.43 -9.95
N GLY A 262 2.96 -7.26 -10.59
CA GLY A 262 4.01 -8.27 -10.69
C GLY A 262 4.48 -8.84 -9.34
N GLY A 263 4.55 -8.02 -8.30
CA GLY A 263 4.95 -8.46 -6.95
C GLY A 263 3.87 -9.21 -6.15
N THR A 264 2.61 -9.23 -6.61
CA THR A 264 1.47 -9.85 -5.91
C THR A 264 0.79 -10.94 -6.73
N LEU A 265 1.17 -11.10 -8.00
CA LEU A 265 0.57 -12.01 -8.95
C LEU A 265 0.55 -13.46 -8.44
N GLU A 266 1.65 -13.96 -7.93
CA GLU A 266 1.76 -15.30 -7.35
C GLU A 266 0.73 -15.51 -6.23
N HIS A 267 0.51 -14.50 -5.41
CA HIS A 267 -0.47 -14.55 -4.33
C HIS A 267 -1.91 -14.66 -4.86
N TRP A 268 -2.25 -13.90 -5.90
CA TRP A 268 -3.57 -13.97 -6.52
C TRP A 268 -3.84 -15.32 -7.16
N ALA A 269 -2.87 -15.87 -7.88
CA ALA A 269 -2.98 -17.17 -8.52
C ALA A 269 -3.11 -18.31 -7.50
N ASN A 270 -2.22 -18.34 -6.48
CA ASN A 270 -2.11 -19.43 -5.52
C ASN A 270 -3.30 -19.48 -4.54
N HIS A 271 -3.85 -18.34 -4.17
CA HIS A 271 -4.97 -18.27 -3.22
C HIS A 271 -6.34 -18.15 -3.86
N HIS A 272 -6.41 -18.10 -5.19
CA HIS A 272 -7.68 -18.04 -5.96
C HIS A 272 -8.64 -16.99 -5.41
N TYR A 273 -8.14 -15.77 -5.18
CA TYR A 273 -8.92 -14.70 -4.54
C TYR A 273 -10.16 -14.28 -5.30
N LEU A 274 -10.20 -14.47 -6.63
CA LEU A 274 -11.35 -14.12 -7.45
C LEU A 274 -12.44 -15.21 -7.48
N ARG A 275 -12.20 -16.36 -6.81
CA ARG A 275 -13.16 -17.49 -6.77
C ARG A 275 -14.57 -17.07 -6.34
N GLY A 276 -14.65 -16.14 -5.39
CA GLY A 276 -15.93 -15.63 -4.88
C GLY A 276 -16.79 -14.91 -5.93
N LEU A 277 -16.21 -14.49 -7.06
CA LEU A 277 -16.90 -13.85 -8.16
C LEU A 277 -17.61 -14.87 -9.08
N GLY A 278 -17.28 -16.16 -8.97
CA GLY A 278 -17.88 -17.24 -9.80
C GLY A 278 -17.65 -17.03 -11.30
N LYS A 279 -16.58 -16.33 -11.70
CA LYS A 279 -16.21 -16.04 -13.08
C LYS A 279 -14.98 -16.85 -13.47
N GLN A 280 -14.88 -17.22 -14.74
CA GLN A 280 -13.69 -17.84 -15.28
C GLN A 280 -12.57 -16.79 -15.40
N GLU A 281 -11.36 -17.23 -15.15
CA GLU A 281 -10.18 -16.37 -15.18
C GLU A 281 -9.25 -16.77 -16.34
N VAL A 282 -8.76 -15.78 -17.06
CA VAL A 282 -7.72 -15.94 -18.09
C VAL A 282 -6.51 -15.14 -17.64
N HIS A 283 -5.40 -15.82 -17.40
CA HIS A 283 -4.17 -15.18 -16.96
C HIS A 283 -3.13 -15.18 -18.08
N ILE A 284 -2.60 -14.00 -18.40
CA ILE A 284 -1.52 -13.83 -19.38
C ILE A 284 -0.35 -13.17 -18.67
N TYR A 285 0.77 -13.88 -18.60
CA TYR A 285 1.97 -13.50 -17.88
C TYR A 285 3.16 -13.35 -18.80
N ASP A 286 4.06 -12.40 -18.50
CA ASP A 286 5.31 -12.23 -19.21
C ASP A 286 6.27 -13.42 -19.01
N GLY A 287 7.07 -13.75 -20.01
CA GLY A 287 8.03 -14.85 -20.00
C GLY A 287 9.34 -14.53 -19.29
N ASP A 288 9.50 -13.30 -18.79
CA ASP A 288 10.71 -12.82 -18.11
C ASP A 288 10.86 -13.32 -16.66
N VAL A 289 9.78 -13.78 -16.05
CA VAL A 289 9.75 -14.25 -14.65
C VAL A 289 9.53 -15.77 -14.59
N PRO A 290 10.56 -16.58 -14.30
CA PRO A 290 10.44 -18.06 -14.28
C PRO A 290 9.39 -18.59 -13.31
N ALA A 291 9.13 -17.89 -12.21
CA ALA A 291 8.13 -18.27 -11.22
C ALA A 291 6.69 -18.29 -11.76
N TYR A 292 6.41 -17.53 -12.82
CA TYR A 292 5.08 -17.47 -13.43
C TYR A 292 4.63 -18.78 -14.07
N ALA A 293 5.56 -19.62 -14.50
CA ALA A 293 5.23 -20.96 -15.00
C ALA A 293 4.48 -21.82 -13.96
N LEU A 294 4.90 -21.75 -12.70
CA LEU A 294 4.23 -22.45 -11.61
C LEU A 294 2.84 -21.87 -11.33
N SER A 295 2.73 -20.55 -11.30
CA SER A 295 1.44 -19.85 -11.12
C SER A 295 0.47 -20.17 -12.25
N ALA A 296 0.93 -20.21 -13.48
CA ALA A 296 0.12 -20.59 -14.64
C ALA A 296 -0.36 -22.05 -14.54
N GLN A 297 0.51 -22.96 -14.15
CA GLN A 297 0.14 -24.35 -13.93
C GLN A 297 -0.94 -24.48 -12.85
N GLN A 298 -0.82 -23.77 -11.74
CA GLN A 298 -1.83 -23.80 -10.66
C GLN A 298 -3.22 -23.30 -11.14
N VAL A 299 -3.26 -22.29 -12.00
CA VAL A 299 -4.53 -21.83 -12.58
C VAL A 299 -5.10 -22.91 -13.51
N ASN A 300 -4.28 -23.51 -14.37
CA ASN A 300 -4.70 -24.55 -15.30
C ASN A 300 -5.20 -25.83 -14.59
N ASP A 301 -4.65 -26.13 -13.42
CA ASP A 301 -4.99 -27.31 -12.62
C ASP A 301 -6.32 -27.15 -11.84
N ARG A 302 -6.93 -25.94 -11.83
CA ARG A 302 -8.19 -25.68 -11.11
C ARG A 302 -9.40 -26.47 -11.65
N GLY A 303 -9.42 -26.73 -12.95
CA GLY A 303 -10.50 -27.49 -13.60
C GLY A 303 -11.85 -26.78 -13.68
N ASP A 304 -11.91 -25.47 -13.45
CA ASP A 304 -13.09 -24.62 -13.45
C ASP A 304 -13.33 -23.88 -14.79
N GLY A 305 -12.54 -24.21 -15.80
CA GLY A 305 -12.53 -23.56 -17.11
C GLY A 305 -11.61 -22.35 -17.21
N SER A 306 -11.03 -21.90 -16.10
CA SER A 306 -9.97 -20.87 -16.10
C SER A 306 -8.70 -21.43 -16.75
N TRP A 307 -7.91 -20.54 -17.35
CA TRP A 307 -6.61 -20.94 -17.91
C TRP A 307 -5.58 -19.83 -17.77
N ALA A 308 -4.32 -20.22 -17.81
CA ALA A 308 -3.20 -19.30 -17.78
C ALA A 308 -2.14 -19.69 -18.82
N VAL A 309 -1.43 -18.68 -19.29
CA VAL A 309 -0.32 -18.83 -20.20
C VAL A 309 0.80 -17.88 -19.77
N VAL A 310 2.05 -18.33 -19.99
CA VAL A 310 3.23 -17.50 -19.95
C VAL A 310 3.63 -17.24 -21.40
N THR A 311 3.90 -16.00 -21.78
CA THR A 311 4.27 -15.66 -23.15
C THR A 311 5.51 -16.42 -23.58
N THR A 312 5.53 -16.93 -24.83
CA THR A 312 6.73 -17.58 -25.38
C THR A 312 7.86 -16.58 -25.63
N LYS A 313 7.51 -15.30 -25.80
CA LYS A 313 8.45 -14.18 -25.87
C LYS A 313 8.75 -13.65 -24.46
N HIS A 314 9.78 -12.82 -24.35
CA HIS A 314 10.24 -12.29 -23.07
C HIS A 314 9.16 -11.51 -22.32
N GLU A 315 8.49 -10.61 -23.01
CA GLU A 315 7.45 -9.72 -22.46
C GLU A 315 6.45 -9.33 -23.55
N ILE A 316 5.33 -8.74 -23.18
CA ILE A 316 4.28 -8.34 -24.14
C ILE A 316 4.81 -7.35 -25.19
N GLU A 317 5.77 -6.50 -24.87
CA GLU A 317 6.40 -5.56 -25.78
C GLU A 317 7.19 -6.26 -26.89
N SER A 318 7.59 -7.51 -26.72
CA SER A 318 8.28 -8.30 -27.77
C SER A 318 7.37 -8.69 -28.95
N TYR A 319 6.05 -8.52 -28.81
CA TYR A 319 5.10 -8.69 -29.93
C TYR A 319 4.93 -7.43 -30.79
N LEU A 320 5.53 -6.30 -30.40
CA LEU A 320 5.52 -5.10 -31.23
C LEU A 320 6.29 -5.29 -32.51
N HIS A 321 5.78 -4.71 -33.60
CA HIS A 321 6.50 -4.60 -34.85
C HIS A 321 7.32 -3.30 -34.92
N LYS A 322 8.52 -3.35 -35.51
CA LYS A 322 9.38 -2.16 -35.63
C LYS A 322 8.69 -1.00 -36.36
N ASP A 323 7.89 -1.30 -37.38
CA ASP A 323 7.17 -0.28 -38.15
C ASP A 323 6.07 0.39 -37.31
N ALA A 324 5.43 -0.32 -36.39
CA ALA A 324 4.48 0.29 -35.44
C ALA A 324 5.17 1.30 -34.52
N ILE A 325 6.40 1.01 -34.10
CA ILE A 325 7.23 1.92 -33.31
C ILE A 325 7.66 3.12 -34.16
N ALA A 326 8.09 2.87 -35.40
CA ALA A 326 8.47 3.92 -36.35
C ALA A 326 7.30 4.87 -36.65
N LEU A 327 6.10 4.32 -36.88
CA LEU A 327 4.88 5.11 -37.09
C LEU A 327 4.54 6.00 -35.85
N ALA A 328 4.73 5.46 -34.65
CA ALA A 328 4.39 6.17 -33.43
C ALA A 328 5.42 7.24 -33.02
N PHE A 329 6.70 7.00 -33.29
CA PHE A 329 7.79 7.80 -32.71
C PHE A 329 8.78 8.39 -33.76
N GLY A 330 8.70 7.99 -34.99
CA GLY A 330 9.55 8.52 -36.06
C GLY A 330 10.95 7.90 -36.11
N PHE A 331 11.21 6.82 -35.37
CA PHE A 331 12.46 6.06 -35.44
C PHE A 331 12.21 4.56 -35.25
N GLU A 332 13.10 3.74 -35.77
CA GLU A 332 13.04 2.28 -35.67
C GLU A 332 13.93 1.77 -34.51
N ILE A 333 13.54 0.65 -33.94
CA ILE A 333 14.37 -0.13 -33.02
C ILE A 333 14.35 -1.61 -33.45
N GLU A 334 15.36 -2.36 -33.02
CA GLU A 334 15.32 -3.81 -33.09
C GLU A 334 14.40 -4.35 -32.00
N VAL A 335 13.40 -5.14 -32.38
CA VAL A 335 12.49 -5.79 -31.45
C VAL A 335 12.89 -7.25 -31.30
N THR A 336 13.31 -7.65 -30.13
CA THR A 336 13.81 -9.01 -29.82
C THR A 336 12.73 -9.83 -29.10
N ASP A 337 12.76 -11.16 -29.34
CA ASP A 337 11.85 -12.09 -28.65
C ASP A 337 12.35 -12.44 -27.25
N HIS A 338 13.64 -12.72 -27.15
CA HIS A 338 14.35 -13.03 -25.92
C HIS A 338 15.61 -12.19 -25.85
N PRO A 339 15.65 -11.15 -25.03
CA PRO A 339 16.79 -10.25 -25.00
C PRO A 339 18.04 -10.95 -24.47
N MET A 340 19.12 -10.84 -25.21
CA MET A 340 20.45 -11.20 -24.74
C MET A 340 21.10 -9.97 -24.08
N ALA A 341 21.84 -10.20 -22.99
CA ALA A 341 22.57 -9.15 -22.26
C ALA A 341 21.67 -7.98 -21.76
N GLY A 342 20.43 -8.28 -21.38
CA GLY A 342 19.51 -7.30 -20.78
C GLY A 342 18.95 -6.26 -21.75
N LYS A 343 18.87 -6.57 -23.05
CA LYS A 343 18.29 -5.70 -24.09
C LYS A 343 16.79 -5.98 -24.30
N ALA A 344 15.98 -5.88 -23.23
CA ALA A 344 14.54 -5.90 -23.34
C ALA A 344 14.02 -4.74 -24.20
N VAL A 345 12.88 -4.92 -24.87
CA VAL A 345 12.32 -3.95 -25.81
C VAL A 345 12.11 -2.56 -25.15
N PRO A 346 11.58 -2.42 -23.94
CA PRO A 346 11.46 -1.12 -23.27
C PRO A 346 12.79 -0.41 -23.06
N LYS A 347 13.85 -1.16 -22.77
CA LYS A 347 15.18 -0.60 -22.56
C LYS A 347 15.78 -0.10 -23.86
N VAL A 348 15.74 -0.92 -24.93
CA VAL A 348 16.21 -0.52 -26.27
C VAL A 348 15.44 0.70 -26.78
N PHE A 349 14.12 0.70 -26.60
CA PHE A 349 13.28 1.85 -26.93
C PHE A 349 13.67 3.08 -26.12
N GLY A 350 13.88 2.94 -24.80
CA GLY A 350 14.26 4.04 -23.93
C GLY A 350 15.57 4.72 -24.33
N GLU A 351 16.57 3.93 -24.73
CA GLU A 351 17.86 4.42 -25.22
C GLU A 351 17.69 5.16 -26.57
N ALA A 352 16.97 4.56 -27.53
CA ALA A 352 16.72 5.14 -28.83
C ALA A 352 15.88 6.43 -28.76
N PHE A 353 14.86 6.44 -27.87
CA PHE A 353 14.00 7.61 -27.67
C PHE A 353 14.80 8.82 -27.19
N VAL A 354 15.72 8.62 -26.25
CA VAL A 354 16.58 9.67 -25.73
C VAL A 354 17.56 10.16 -26.79
N ALA A 355 18.16 9.25 -27.55
CA ALA A 355 19.06 9.60 -28.67
C ALA A 355 18.33 10.44 -29.74
N HIS A 356 17.08 10.08 -30.08
CA HIS A 356 16.28 10.80 -31.07
C HIS A 356 15.78 12.16 -30.53
N ALA A 357 15.35 12.23 -29.25
CA ALA A 357 14.84 13.44 -28.64
C ALA A 357 15.92 14.44 -28.19
N GLY A 358 17.20 14.05 -28.20
CA GLY A 358 18.31 14.89 -27.74
C GLY A 358 18.31 15.20 -26.24
N VAL A 359 17.69 14.37 -25.41
CA VAL A 359 17.52 14.57 -23.95
C VAL A 359 18.53 13.70 -23.18
N GLY A 360 19.14 14.23 -22.14
CA GLY A 360 20.37 13.69 -21.54
C GLY A 360 20.24 12.51 -20.56
N SER A 361 19.08 11.85 -20.38
CA SER A 361 18.96 10.70 -19.47
C SER A 361 18.03 9.61 -20.02
N PRO A 362 18.42 8.32 -19.92
CA PRO A 362 17.58 7.21 -20.38
C PRO A 362 16.21 7.20 -19.71
N LEU A 363 15.17 6.80 -20.47
CA LEU A 363 13.85 6.57 -19.90
C LEU A 363 13.91 5.39 -18.93
N LYS A 364 13.24 5.52 -17.80
CA LYS A 364 12.97 4.36 -16.92
C LYS A 364 12.09 3.36 -17.66
N ASP A 365 12.30 2.08 -17.45
CA ASP A 365 11.56 0.99 -18.12
C ASP A 365 10.03 1.16 -18.03
N SER A 366 9.52 1.54 -16.86
CA SER A 366 8.09 1.80 -16.66
C SER A 366 7.54 2.93 -17.56
N ASN A 367 8.35 3.97 -17.82
CA ASN A 367 7.97 5.06 -18.71
C ASN A 367 8.07 4.63 -20.20
N ALA A 368 9.04 3.78 -20.52
CA ALA A 368 9.18 3.20 -21.83
C ALA A 368 7.99 2.28 -22.16
N LYS A 369 7.67 1.32 -21.29
CA LYS A 369 6.48 0.46 -21.39
C LYS A 369 5.21 1.28 -21.59
N ARG A 370 5.00 2.30 -20.78
CA ARG A 370 3.82 3.17 -20.90
C ARG A 370 3.73 3.87 -22.26
N LYS A 371 4.84 4.42 -22.77
CA LYS A 371 4.87 5.07 -24.10
C LYS A 371 4.58 4.07 -25.20
N LEU A 372 5.20 2.90 -25.17
CA LEU A 372 4.96 1.83 -26.14
C LEU A 372 3.50 1.38 -26.11
N ALA A 373 2.92 1.15 -24.93
CA ALA A 373 1.53 0.74 -24.75
C ALA A 373 0.54 1.79 -25.25
N GLN A 374 0.81 3.08 -25.03
CA GLN A 374 -0.10 4.16 -25.40
C GLN A 374 0.00 4.57 -26.88
N HIS A 375 1.14 4.40 -27.52
CA HIS A 375 1.38 4.97 -28.84
C HIS A 375 1.78 3.95 -29.90
N ALA A 376 2.64 2.96 -29.59
CA ALA A 376 3.10 1.98 -30.56
C ALA A 376 2.09 0.84 -30.78
N PHE A 377 1.56 0.26 -29.69
CA PHE A 377 0.57 -0.81 -29.81
C PHE A 377 -0.68 -0.39 -30.60
N PRO A 378 -1.24 0.83 -30.45
CA PRO A 378 -2.35 1.27 -31.30
C PRO A 378 -2.03 1.35 -32.80
N CYS A 379 -0.76 1.38 -33.17
CA CYS A 379 -0.31 1.36 -34.58
C CYS A 379 -0.13 -0.05 -35.15
N MET A 380 -0.27 -1.10 -34.32
CA MET A 380 -0.16 -2.49 -34.77
C MET A 380 -1.32 -2.87 -35.69
N THR A 381 -0.99 -3.59 -36.76
CA THR A 381 -1.95 -4.25 -37.65
C THR A 381 -1.86 -5.77 -37.49
N ALA A 382 -2.86 -6.50 -37.97
CA ALA A 382 -2.85 -7.96 -37.96
C ALA A 382 -1.66 -8.53 -38.75
N ALA A 383 -1.31 -7.93 -39.90
CA ALA A 383 -0.16 -8.35 -40.67
C ALA A 383 1.16 -8.16 -39.93
N MET A 384 1.35 -7.01 -39.27
CA MET A 384 2.51 -6.77 -38.42
C MET A 384 2.61 -7.78 -37.27
N LEU A 385 1.46 -8.14 -36.70
CA LEU A 385 1.43 -9.15 -35.63
C LEU A 385 1.76 -10.54 -36.19
N GLU A 386 1.27 -10.92 -37.35
CA GLU A 386 1.58 -12.21 -37.99
C GLU A 386 3.09 -12.34 -38.32
N GLU A 387 3.76 -11.25 -38.68
CA GLU A 387 5.22 -11.25 -38.85
C GLU A 387 5.98 -11.43 -37.55
N ARG A 388 5.48 -10.84 -36.44
CA ARG A 388 6.10 -10.91 -35.12
C ARG A 388 5.75 -12.17 -34.35
N ASP A 389 4.60 -12.76 -34.64
CA ASP A 389 4.01 -13.94 -33.99
C ASP A 389 3.58 -14.96 -35.05
N PRO A 390 4.55 -15.55 -35.77
CA PRO A 390 4.25 -16.49 -36.85
C PRO A 390 3.57 -17.77 -36.40
N ASP A 391 3.76 -18.14 -35.11
CA ASP A 391 3.09 -19.29 -34.47
C ASP A 391 1.65 -18.96 -34.08
N GLY A 392 1.24 -17.70 -34.11
CA GLY A 392 -0.13 -17.24 -33.83
C GLY A 392 -0.54 -17.38 -32.38
N GLU A 393 0.39 -17.20 -31.46
CA GLU A 393 0.17 -17.32 -30.04
C GLU A 393 -0.91 -16.34 -29.54
N VAL A 394 -0.78 -15.05 -29.89
CA VAL A 394 -1.76 -14.01 -29.50
C VAL A 394 -3.12 -14.29 -30.13
N ARG A 395 -3.17 -14.73 -31.37
CA ARG A 395 -4.40 -15.13 -32.06
C ARG A 395 -5.05 -16.33 -31.35
N GLY A 396 -4.23 -17.27 -30.86
CA GLY A 396 -4.68 -18.42 -30.07
C GLY A 396 -5.34 -18.00 -28.76
N TRP A 397 -4.78 -17.01 -28.06
CA TRP A 397 -5.39 -16.46 -26.86
C TRP A 397 -6.77 -15.83 -27.15
N MET A 398 -6.86 -15.04 -28.22
CA MET A 398 -8.13 -14.40 -28.60
C MET A 398 -9.18 -15.43 -29.01
N ARG A 399 -8.79 -16.50 -29.71
CA ARG A 399 -9.71 -17.59 -30.07
C ARG A 399 -10.25 -18.28 -28.82
N ARG A 400 -9.37 -18.64 -27.89
CA ARG A 400 -9.77 -19.30 -26.64
C ARG A 400 -10.65 -18.42 -25.78
N LEU A 401 -10.38 -17.11 -25.71
CA LEU A 401 -11.26 -16.13 -25.08
C LEU A 401 -12.63 -16.09 -25.75
N GLY A 402 -12.68 -16.10 -27.08
CA GLY A 402 -13.93 -16.14 -27.82
C GLY A 402 -14.77 -17.41 -27.53
N GLU A 403 -14.12 -18.56 -27.41
CA GLU A 403 -14.77 -19.82 -27.02
C GLU A 403 -15.36 -19.77 -25.60
N MET A 404 -14.73 -19.07 -24.66
CA MET A 404 -15.26 -18.88 -23.30
C MET A 404 -16.46 -17.93 -23.25
N LEU A 405 -16.63 -17.09 -24.25
CA LEU A 405 -17.71 -16.11 -24.35
C LEU A 405 -18.89 -16.60 -25.18
N ALA A 406 -18.74 -17.73 -25.87
CA ALA A 406 -19.78 -18.32 -26.70
C ALA A 406 -20.88 -18.99 -25.85
#